data_85d9a9b61574f6c2f18816fcff97feef
#
_entry.id   85d9a9b61574f6c2f18816fcff97feef
#
_cell.length_a   1.000
_cell.length_b   1.000
_cell.length_c   1.000
_cell.angle_alpha   90.00
_cell.angle_beta   90.00
_cell.angle_gamma   90.00
#
_symmetry.space_group_name_H-M   'P 1'
#
loop_
_entity.id
_entity.type
_entity.pdbx_description
1 polymer ?
#
loop_
_entity_poly.entity_id
_entity_poly.type
_entity_poly.pdbx_seq_one_letter_code
_entity_poly.pdbx_strand_id
1 'polypeptide(L)'
;MKKELIIYYLGVVIFFVALLFSVRHLVNTTRVFVGYEDSFSPTLIKWSLDEKDSTLRIKDPLYLKKEYFLIDYKNDKFIKNDTILYADLMADSLTDKGCIMNVKPPYYIWKEAKNDTLKVFKHNVTLKFTKKKVY
;
A
#
# COMPACT_ATOMS: atom_id res chain seq x y z
N MET A 1 -49.21 16.42 -15.38
CA MET A 1 -48.04 16.19 -16.26
C MET A 1 -46.74 16.66 -15.65
N LYS A 2 -46.59 17.92 -15.27
CA LYS A 2 -45.33 18.41 -14.70
C LYS A 2 -44.90 17.73 -13.38
N LYS A 3 -45.83 17.37 -12.53
CA LYS A 3 -45.53 16.69 -11.24
C LYS A 3 -45.04 15.25 -11.43
N GLU A 4 -45.64 14.53 -12.34
CA GLU A 4 -45.22 13.16 -12.67
C GLU A 4 -43.83 13.11 -13.27
N LEU A 5 -43.49 14.06 -14.13
CA LEU A 5 -42.17 14.18 -14.73
C LEU A 5 -41.08 14.48 -13.68
N ILE A 6 -41.39 15.39 -12.74
CA ILE A 6 -40.48 15.72 -11.62
C ILE A 6 -40.23 14.50 -10.73
N ILE A 7 -41.29 13.74 -10.40
CA ILE A 7 -41.15 12.51 -9.61
C ILE A 7 -40.29 11.47 -10.34
N TYR A 8 -40.48 11.34 -11.63
CA TYR A 8 -39.66 10.43 -12.47
C TYR A 8 -38.20 10.84 -12.45
N TYR A 9 -37.87 12.11 -12.70
CA TYR A 9 -36.50 12.60 -12.65
C TYR A 9 -35.86 12.46 -11.26
N LEU A 10 -36.60 12.73 -10.21
CA LEU A 10 -36.16 12.56 -8.84
C LEU A 10 -35.81 11.10 -8.55
N GLY A 11 -36.64 10.17 -9.00
CA GLY A 11 -36.40 8.72 -8.88
C GLY A 11 -35.14 8.27 -9.59
N VAL A 12 -34.91 8.77 -10.80
CA VAL A 12 -33.70 8.49 -11.58
C VAL A 12 -32.45 9.00 -10.87
N VAL A 13 -32.48 10.22 -10.36
CA VAL A 13 -31.37 10.82 -9.61
C VAL A 13 -31.03 10.00 -8.35
N ILE A 14 -32.05 9.63 -7.58
CA ILE A 14 -31.88 8.80 -6.38
C ILE A 14 -31.27 7.44 -6.74
N PHE A 15 -31.73 6.82 -7.82
CA PHE A 15 -31.18 5.55 -8.29
C PHE A 15 -29.69 5.64 -8.65
N PHE A 16 -29.28 6.69 -9.38
CA PHE A 16 -27.87 6.90 -9.72
C PHE A 16 -27.01 7.17 -8.49
N VAL A 17 -27.48 7.96 -7.55
CA VAL A 17 -26.77 8.23 -6.29
C VAL A 17 -26.60 6.92 -5.49
N ALA A 18 -27.63 6.12 -5.36
CA ALA A 18 -27.57 4.82 -4.69
C ALA A 18 -26.59 3.88 -5.38
N LEU A 19 -26.57 3.85 -6.72
CA LEU A 19 -25.63 3.05 -7.50
C LEU A 19 -24.18 3.49 -7.22
N LEU A 20 -23.89 4.77 -7.23
CA LEU A 20 -22.54 5.31 -6.95
C LEU A 20 -22.08 4.94 -5.54
N PHE A 21 -22.94 5.05 -4.53
CA PHE A 21 -22.63 4.65 -3.16
C PHE A 21 -22.36 3.13 -3.06
N SER A 22 -23.16 2.31 -3.74
CA SER A 22 -22.99 0.86 -3.76
C SER A 22 -21.66 0.45 -4.41
N VAL A 23 -21.29 1.04 -5.54
CA VAL A 23 -20.03 0.80 -6.21
C VAL A 23 -18.85 1.21 -5.32
N ARG A 24 -18.93 2.38 -4.70
CA ARG A 24 -17.89 2.85 -3.79
C ARG A 24 -17.74 1.95 -2.57
N HIS A 25 -18.82 1.46 -2.02
CA HIS A 25 -18.81 0.51 -0.91
C HIS A 25 -18.17 -0.82 -1.32
N LEU A 26 -18.52 -1.37 -2.48
CA LEU A 26 -17.92 -2.58 -3.02
C LEU A 26 -16.41 -2.42 -3.23
N VAL A 27 -15.97 -1.32 -3.81
CA VAL A 27 -14.54 -1.03 -4.00
C VAL A 27 -13.81 -0.98 -2.65
N ASN A 28 -14.38 -0.36 -1.63
CA ASN A 28 -13.78 -0.27 -0.31
C ASN A 28 -13.75 -1.62 0.43
N THR A 29 -14.74 -2.48 0.23
CA THR A 29 -14.83 -3.81 0.88
C THR A 29 -14.04 -4.89 0.15
N THR A 30 -13.65 -4.69 -1.11
CA THR A 30 -12.86 -5.65 -1.89
C THR A 30 -11.35 -5.49 -1.73
N ARG A 31 -10.88 -4.53 -0.94
CA ARG A 31 -9.46 -4.39 -0.63
C ARG A 31 -8.95 -5.61 0.13
N VAL A 32 -7.95 -6.27 -0.43
CA VAL A 32 -7.28 -7.41 0.20
C VAL A 32 -5.93 -6.95 0.71
N PHE A 33 -5.68 -7.10 2.01
CA PHE A 33 -4.39 -6.80 2.61
C PHE A 33 -3.47 -8.01 2.55
N VAL A 34 -2.20 -7.78 2.23
CA VAL A 34 -1.19 -8.84 2.18
C VAL A 34 -1.05 -9.52 3.53
N GLY A 35 -1.22 -10.83 3.54
CA GLY A 35 -1.07 -11.69 4.70
C GLY A 35 0.05 -12.71 4.53
N TYR A 36 0.17 -13.59 5.51
CA TYR A 36 1.19 -14.64 5.54
C TYR A 36 1.13 -15.58 4.34
N GLU A 37 -0.09 -16.01 3.96
CA GLU A 37 -0.33 -16.96 2.87
C GLU A 37 -0.21 -16.32 1.47
N ASP A 38 -0.24 -15.01 1.39
CA ASP A 38 -0.27 -14.30 0.12
C ASP A 38 1.10 -14.24 -0.53
N SER A 39 1.10 -14.38 -1.84
CA SER A 39 2.30 -14.19 -2.67
C SER A 39 1.99 -13.29 -3.85
N PHE A 40 2.97 -12.55 -4.29
CA PHE A 40 2.89 -11.78 -5.53
C PHE A 40 4.27 -11.64 -6.17
N SER A 41 4.27 -11.64 -7.49
CA SER A 41 5.47 -11.45 -8.31
C SER A 41 6.03 -10.02 -8.18
N PRO A 42 7.28 -9.78 -8.54
CA PRO A 42 7.86 -8.44 -8.54
C PRO A 42 6.98 -7.44 -9.29
N THR A 43 6.53 -6.43 -8.57
CA THR A 43 5.64 -5.39 -9.07
C THR A 43 6.30 -4.03 -8.88
N LEU A 44 6.33 -3.23 -9.95
CA LEU A 44 6.88 -1.87 -9.91
C LEU A 44 5.92 -0.92 -9.21
N ILE A 45 6.37 -0.28 -8.16
CA ILE A 45 5.64 0.78 -7.46
C ILE A 45 6.15 2.13 -7.99
N LYS A 46 5.28 2.85 -8.67
CA LYS A 46 5.59 4.16 -9.26
C LYS A 46 5.10 5.33 -8.44
N TRP A 47 4.08 5.13 -7.60
CA TRP A 47 3.36 6.19 -6.90
C TRP A 47 3.60 6.09 -5.40
N SER A 48 3.69 7.24 -4.76
CA SER A 48 3.70 7.31 -3.31
C SER A 48 2.35 6.93 -2.72
N LEU A 49 2.35 6.63 -1.45
CA LEU A 49 1.22 6.28 -0.61
C LEU A 49 -0.02 7.12 -0.83
N ASP A 50 -1.16 6.47 -0.64
CA ASP A 50 -2.36 7.17 -0.23
C ASP A 50 -2.17 7.63 1.23
N GLU A 51 -1.79 8.89 1.40
CA GLU A 51 -1.50 9.50 2.71
C GLU A 51 -2.67 9.42 3.68
N LYS A 52 -3.90 9.34 3.18
CA LYS A 52 -5.11 9.29 4.01
C LYS A 52 -5.26 7.99 4.80
N ASP A 53 -4.89 6.86 4.21
CA ASP A 53 -5.14 5.54 4.79
C ASP A 53 -3.86 4.86 5.30
N SER A 54 -2.69 5.44 5.09
CA SER A 54 -1.38 4.81 5.39
C SER A 54 -1.26 3.40 4.79
N THR A 55 -1.79 3.22 3.59
CA THR A 55 -1.75 1.96 2.85
C THR A 55 -1.00 2.11 1.54
N LEU A 56 -0.30 1.07 1.12
CA LEU A 56 0.38 1.01 -0.16
C LEU A 56 -0.41 0.13 -1.11
N ARG A 57 -0.80 0.68 -2.24
CA ARG A 57 -1.42 -0.09 -3.32
C ARG A 57 -0.35 -0.82 -4.12
N ILE A 58 -0.41 -2.14 -4.12
CA ILE A 58 0.49 -2.97 -4.95
C ILE A 58 -0.10 -3.14 -6.35
N LYS A 59 -1.24 -3.76 -6.42
CA LYS A 59 -2.11 -3.87 -7.60
C LYS A 59 -3.52 -4.18 -7.12
N ASP A 60 -4.54 -3.72 -7.80
CA ASP A 60 -5.92 -4.01 -7.40
C ASP A 60 -6.20 -5.53 -7.42
N PRO A 61 -6.77 -6.11 -6.38
CA PRO A 61 -7.24 -5.51 -5.12
C PRO A 61 -6.22 -5.55 -3.97
N LEU A 62 -4.95 -5.81 -4.24
CA LEU A 62 -3.93 -6.09 -3.25
C LEU A 62 -3.29 -4.81 -2.67
N TYR A 63 -3.35 -4.66 -1.35
CA TYR A 63 -2.84 -3.52 -0.58
C TYR A 63 -1.95 -3.98 0.55
N LEU A 64 -1.02 -3.11 0.96
CA LEU A 64 -0.10 -3.34 2.06
C LEU A 64 -0.35 -2.33 3.17
N LYS A 65 -0.40 -2.79 4.43
CA LYS A 65 -0.44 -1.95 5.62
C LYS A 65 0.96 -1.48 6.01
N LYS A 66 1.03 -0.40 6.79
CA LYS A 66 2.29 0.20 7.27
C LYS A 66 3.09 -0.64 8.29
N GLU A 67 2.66 -1.84 8.61
CA GLU A 67 3.21 -2.67 9.69
C GLU A 67 4.53 -3.38 9.32
N TYR A 68 5.14 -3.09 8.18
CA TYR A 68 6.36 -3.73 7.71
C TYR A 68 7.58 -2.87 7.96
N PHE A 69 8.58 -3.45 8.61
CA PHE A 69 9.82 -2.78 9.02
C PHE A 69 11.05 -3.52 8.49
N LEU A 70 12.08 -2.75 8.20
CA LEU A 70 13.36 -3.26 7.70
C LEU A 70 14.00 -4.22 8.70
N ILE A 71 14.39 -5.39 8.21
CA ILE A 71 15.20 -6.35 8.95
C ILE A 71 16.67 -5.93 8.76
N ASP A 72 17.46 -6.02 9.84
CA ASP A 72 18.91 -5.76 9.79
C ASP A 72 19.30 -4.38 9.23
N TYR A 73 18.63 -3.34 9.66
CA TYR A 73 18.97 -1.96 9.27
C TYR A 73 20.41 -1.53 9.68
N LYS A 74 21.08 -2.32 10.51
CA LYS A 74 22.48 -2.12 10.91
C LYS A 74 23.48 -2.79 9.97
N ASN A 75 23.03 -3.35 8.85
CA ASN A 75 23.91 -3.99 7.89
C ASN A 75 24.82 -2.95 7.22
N ASP A 76 26.12 -3.01 7.52
CA ASP A 76 27.13 -2.10 7.00
C ASP A 76 27.16 -2.03 5.47
N LYS A 77 26.88 -3.12 4.78
CA LYS A 77 26.84 -3.16 3.31
C LYS A 77 25.72 -2.27 2.76
N PHE A 78 24.57 -2.29 3.39
CA PHE A 78 23.43 -1.44 3.01
C PHE A 78 23.76 0.04 3.20
N ILE A 79 24.28 0.41 4.38
CA ILE A 79 24.65 1.79 4.70
C ILE A 79 25.74 2.33 3.77
N LYS A 80 26.73 1.51 3.44
CA LYS A 80 27.84 1.92 2.56
C LYS A 80 27.40 2.07 1.10
N ASN A 81 26.46 1.26 0.64
CA ASN A 81 26.06 1.22 -0.76
C ASN A 81 25.01 2.26 -1.13
N ASP A 82 24.18 2.68 -0.19
CA ASP A 82 23.10 3.62 -0.46
C ASP A 82 22.77 4.50 0.75
N THR A 83 23.53 5.58 0.89
CA THR A 83 23.31 6.56 1.96
C THR A 83 21.99 7.33 1.81
N ILE A 84 21.53 7.53 0.58
CA ILE A 84 20.26 8.24 0.30
C ILE A 84 19.07 7.38 0.73
N LEU A 85 19.05 6.13 0.32
CA LEU A 85 18.01 5.17 0.71
C LEU A 85 17.99 4.96 2.22
N TYR A 86 19.16 4.86 2.85
CA TYR A 86 19.26 4.77 4.30
C TYR A 86 18.69 6.01 4.99
N ALA A 87 19.05 7.20 4.52
CA ALA A 87 18.54 8.46 5.06
C ALA A 87 17.01 8.54 4.94
N ASP A 88 16.45 8.15 3.79
CA ASP A 88 15.01 8.13 3.58
C ASP A 88 14.29 7.17 4.53
N LEU A 89 14.83 5.97 4.74
CA LEU A 89 14.26 4.98 5.65
C LEU A 89 14.32 5.40 7.12
N MET A 90 15.37 6.10 7.50
CA MET A 90 15.60 6.52 8.89
C MET A 90 15.16 7.95 9.19
N ALA A 91 14.58 8.64 8.22
CA ALA A 91 14.10 9.99 8.41
C ALA A 91 13.03 10.07 9.49
N ASP A 92 13.08 11.15 10.29
CA ASP A 92 12.02 11.51 11.23
C ASP A 92 10.83 12.04 10.43
N SER A 93 10.00 11.13 9.97
CA SER A 93 8.76 11.42 9.27
C SER A 93 7.57 11.02 10.16
N LEU A 94 6.35 11.19 9.63
CA LEU A 94 5.12 10.77 10.30
C LEU A 94 5.03 9.25 10.52
N THR A 95 5.97 8.48 9.96
CA THR A 95 6.07 7.03 10.11
C THR A 95 7.28 6.63 10.93
N ASP A 96 7.23 5.46 11.55
CA ASP A 96 8.35 4.92 12.32
C ASP A 96 9.59 4.67 11.45
N LYS A 97 10.76 4.79 12.04
CA LYS A 97 12.03 4.53 11.37
C LYS A 97 12.11 3.10 10.82
N GLY A 98 12.61 2.96 9.61
CA GLY A 98 12.73 1.68 8.94
C GLY A 98 11.42 1.10 8.40
N CYS A 99 10.33 1.86 8.42
CA CYS A 99 9.06 1.44 7.83
C CYS A 99 9.14 1.41 6.30
N ILE A 100 8.51 0.42 5.69
CA ILE A 100 8.43 0.30 4.23
C ILE A 100 7.84 1.56 3.56
N MET A 101 6.99 2.28 4.29
CA MET A 101 6.35 3.49 3.83
C MET A 101 7.33 4.65 3.61
N ASN A 102 8.53 4.57 4.17
CA ASN A 102 9.59 5.56 3.99
C ASN A 102 10.39 5.35 2.70
N VAL A 103 10.20 4.23 2.01
CA VAL A 103 10.86 3.98 0.72
C VAL A 103 10.18 4.83 -0.35
N LYS A 104 10.92 5.72 -0.96
CA LYS A 104 10.39 6.56 -2.04
C LYS A 104 10.31 5.79 -3.35
N PRO A 105 9.20 5.84 -4.09
CA PRO A 105 9.10 5.27 -5.43
C PRO A 105 10.11 5.92 -6.41
N PRO A 106 10.52 5.23 -7.48
CA PRO A 106 10.10 3.89 -7.89
C PRO A 106 10.92 2.78 -7.24
N TYR A 107 10.29 1.64 -7.02
CA TYR A 107 10.96 0.41 -6.56
C TYR A 107 10.14 -0.83 -6.94
N TYR A 108 10.77 -2.00 -6.92
CA TYR A 108 10.09 -3.29 -7.09
C TYR A 108 9.81 -3.91 -5.73
N ILE A 109 8.63 -4.53 -5.59
CA ILE A 109 8.21 -5.22 -4.38
C ILE A 109 7.65 -6.60 -4.72
N TRP A 110 7.98 -7.61 -3.93
CA TRP A 110 7.42 -8.95 -4.07
C TRP A 110 7.41 -9.68 -2.74
N LYS A 111 6.65 -10.77 -2.67
CA LYS A 111 6.53 -11.61 -1.50
C LYS A 111 6.29 -13.06 -1.91
N GLU A 112 6.92 -13.99 -1.21
CA GLU A 112 6.66 -15.42 -1.34
C GLU A 112 5.51 -15.85 -0.44
N ALA A 113 4.80 -16.94 -0.81
CA ALA A 113 3.75 -17.53 0.00
C ALA A 113 4.30 -18.11 1.31
N LYS A 114 3.48 -18.16 2.35
CA LYS A 114 3.82 -18.72 3.67
C LYS A 114 5.08 -18.08 4.26
N ASN A 115 5.17 -16.77 4.12
CA ASN A 115 6.31 -15.99 4.58
C ASN A 115 5.85 -14.60 5.05
N ASP A 116 6.41 -14.11 6.15
CA ASP A 116 6.14 -12.77 6.67
C ASP A 116 7.09 -11.71 6.07
N THR A 117 8.03 -12.12 5.23
CA THR A 117 9.06 -11.24 4.69
C THR A 117 8.64 -10.68 3.33
N LEU A 118 8.61 -9.35 3.23
CA LEU A 118 8.53 -8.61 1.98
C LEU A 118 9.92 -8.28 1.48
N LYS A 119 10.13 -8.37 0.17
CA LYS A 119 11.37 -7.97 -0.47
C LYS A 119 11.14 -6.73 -1.33
N VAL A 120 12.05 -5.77 -1.23
CA VAL A 120 12.04 -4.53 -2.00
C VAL A 120 13.38 -4.38 -2.70
N PHE A 121 13.34 -4.13 -4.00
CA PHE A 121 14.54 -3.87 -4.79
C PHE A 121 14.57 -2.42 -5.26
N LYS A 122 15.61 -1.71 -4.85
CA LYS A 122 15.88 -0.33 -5.25
C LYS A 122 17.38 -0.05 -5.20
N HIS A 123 17.87 0.75 -6.12
CA HIS A 123 19.31 1.14 -6.22
C HIS A 123 20.27 -0.06 -6.17
N ASN A 124 19.94 -1.15 -6.87
CA ASN A 124 20.73 -2.39 -6.88
C ASN A 124 20.85 -3.08 -5.50
N VAL A 125 20.00 -2.74 -4.56
CA VAL A 125 19.95 -3.33 -3.22
C VAL A 125 18.60 -4.00 -3.00
N THR A 126 18.64 -5.23 -2.47
CA THR A 126 17.41 -5.93 -2.04
C THR A 126 17.26 -5.77 -0.53
N LEU A 127 16.16 -5.13 -0.13
CA LEU A 127 15.81 -4.92 1.26
C LEU A 127 14.75 -5.94 1.68
N LYS A 128 14.80 -6.38 2.93
CA LYS A 128 13.82 -7.29 3.52
C LYS A 128 13.06 -6.58 4.62
N PHE A 129 11.74 -6.67 4.57
CA PHE A 129 10.83 -6.09 5.56
C PHE A 129 9.98 -7.20 6.18
N THR A 130 9.71 -7.10 7.46
CA THR A 130 8.84 -8.03 8.18
C THR A 130 7.83 -7.28 9.01
N LYS A 131 6.71 -7.93 9.33
CA LYS A 131 5.74 -7.36 10.26
C LYS A 131 6.38 -7.18 11.63
N LYS A 132 6.20 -6.00 12.21
CA LYS A 132 6.54 -5.76 13.61
C LYS A 132 5.66 -6.65 14.47
N LYS A 133 6.28 -7.57 15.21
CA LYS A 133 5.54 -8.35 16.19
C LYS A 133 5.05 -7.40 17.28
N VAL A 134 3.75 -7.29 17.41
CA VAL A 134 3.13 -6.64 18.55
C VAL A 134 3.26 -7.61 19.73
N TYR A 135 4.09 -7.24 20.71
CA TYR A 135 4.21 -7.98 21.95
C TYR A 135 3.10 -7.57 22.90
#